data_3957b43731c7bdfef407008e73879912
#
_entry.id   3957b43731c7bdfef407008e73879912
#
_cell.length_a   1.000
_cell.length_b   1.000
_cell.length_c   1.000
_cell.angle_alpha   90.00
_cell.angle_beta   90.00
_cell.angle_gamma   90.00
#
_symmetry.space_group_name_H-M   'P 1'
#
loop_
_entity.id
_entity.type
_entity.pdbx_description
1 polymer ?
#
loop_
_entity_poly.entity_id
_entity_poly.type
_entity_poly.pdbx_seq_one_letter_code
_entity_poly.pdbx_strand_id
1 'polypeptide(L)'
;MKKFISIILIMVLALSLSVTAFAAGETGSITINNATVGTEYTIFKIFDAANSARGNGISYSINAKTDADLFKALFGEDGKESNPYLTYVPTTNDNKPINKNENVNDSELIDYLTKLVVEDKVPVSTTFTQTASTTTVEFENLPFGYYLVKSALGAAVTIDSVTSEVVIIDKNQKPGVIDKQVATGAKNELINTPEVFAEESTANIGDLVTYRITFDATNYDGDQIIKYYQVNDVKGEGIWAEFDSFTVKVGDKELKKGYYLPVGEVVNTGEWKWLNEEAWTADHGNDKTQWNRNNADWYLVHLSFDEFRITIPWLEGHELEGDDSVQKPGPYTLEFPENSTPKFSAKEAVEIYYEAAVEPIATIGGTAESNDTNLYNTARLSWVTPHDVFSGARDRVVTKTYGIGLIKEDSVTRDNLKDAVFEIYRDAAHTDPVYVIPTDIDGVYIVDSLHCPSVKITGAAMKDARELYGTDENGNMNERLSKYLDGKTQKNEVVSQVNGRLVILGLKDGDYYLVETNPPSGYKALREHKKLTVDKNTTIFTVFANEEGKVADIQQTDGVYAEKNFSLTTVTVQNSKGDELPSTGAEGTFWMITIGTFLAIGFAIFLITHKKMSVYTD
;
A
#
# COMPACT_ATOMS: atom_id res chain seq x y z
N MET A 1 27.07 -14.24 31.91
CA MET A 1 26.23 -14.17 33.12
C MET A 1 26.39 -12.77 33.71
N LYS A 2 25.79 -11.76 33.09
CA LYS A 2 25.68 -10.43 33.67
C LYS A 2 24.20 -10.23 34.01
N LYS A 3 23.97 -9.87 35.25
CA LYS A 3 22.69 -9.79 35.91
C LYS A 3 21.93 -8.62 35.35
N PHE A 4 20.79 -8.87 34.72
CA PHE A 4 19.77 -7.89 34.47
C PHE A 4 19.29 -7.31 35.81
N ILE A 5 19.33 -6.01 35.95
CA ILE A 5 18.65 -5.33 37.04
C ILE A 5 17.19 -5.20 36.58
N SER A 6 16.46 -6.29 36.70
CA SER A 6 15.02 -6.18 36.92
C SER A 6 14.87 -5.52 38.27
N ILE A 7 14.18 -4.43 38.37
CA ILE A 7 13.74 -3.88 39.65
C ILE A 7 12.72 -4.87 40.19
N ILE A 8 13.22 -5.93 40.83
CA ILE A 8 12.40 -6.90 41.52
C ILE A 8 12.03 -6.25 42.86
N LEU A 9 10.76 -5.90 42.99
CA LEU A 9 10.19 -5.55 44.28
C LEU A 9 10.14 -6.81 45.14
N ILE A 10 11.11 -6.96 46.05
CA ILE A 10 11.11 -8.06 47.02
C ILE A 10 10.18 -7.65 48.17
N MET A 11 8.95 -8.18 48.18
CA MET A 11 8.14 -8.18 49.37
C MET A 11 8.69 -9.15 50.39
N VAL A 12 9.41 -8.66 51.40
CA VAL A 12 9.89 -9.50 52.50
C VAL A 12 8.82 -9.55 53.57
N LEU A 13 8.32 -10.76 53.86
CA LEU A 13 7.40 -11.04 54.96
C LEU A 13 8.09 -10.72 56.28
N ALA A 14 7.72 -9.65 56.97
CA ALA A 14 8.05 -9.42 58.37
C ALA A 14 6.77 -9.28 59.19
N LEU A 15 6.40 -10.36 59.87
CA LEU A 15 5.45 -10.33 60.96
C LEU A 15 6.08 -9.55 62.12
N SER A 16 5.72 -8.29 62.29
CA SER A 16 5.89 -7.62 63.58
C SER A 16 4.76 -6.61 63.82
N LEU A 17 3.93 -6.93 64.76
CA LEU A 17 2.89 -6.07 65.31
C LEU A 17 3.56 -4.89 66.05
N SER A 18 3.79 -3.79 65.35
CA SER A 18 3.94 -2.47 65.97
C SER A 18 3.51 -1.43 64.98
N VAL A 19 2.30 -0.92 65.17
CA VAL A 19 1.83 0.27 64.49
C VAL A 19 2.68 1.45 65.00
N THR A 20 3.72 1.79 64.26
CA THR A 20 4.40 3.08 64.46
C THR A 20 3.62 4.16 63.73
N ALA A 21 3.31 5.22 64.44
CA ALA A 21 2.76 6.44 63.89
C ALA A 21 3.64 6.90 62.71
N PHE A 22 3.05 7.15 61.54
CA PHE A 22 3.74 7.76 60.44
C PHE A 22 4.39 9.06 60.86
N ALA A 23 5.65 9.25 60.69
CA ALA A 23 6.30 10.55 60.84
C ALA A 23 5.75 11.44 59.76
N ALA A 24 4.97 12.43 60.11
CA ALA A 24 4.45 13.41 59.18
C ALA A 24 5.63 14.24 58.64
N GLY A 25 5.99 14.07 57.38
CA GLY A 25 6.97 14.93 56.71
C GLY A 25 7.99 14.29 55.77
N GLU A 26 8.09 12.97 55.70
CA GLU A 26 9.01 12.33 54.73
C GLU A 26 8.34 12.18 53.36
N THR A 27 8.96 12.77 52.33
CA THR A 27 8.47 12.81 50.96
C THR A 27 9.57 12.39 50.01
N GLY A 28 9.18 11.91 48.81
CA GLY A 28 10.07 11.59 47.72
C GLY A 28 9.58 12.14 46.40
N SER A 29 10.19 11.67 45.33
CA SER A 29 9.82 12.07 43.95
C SER A 29 9.76 10.86 42.99
N ILE A 30 8.95 11.02 41.94
CA ILE A 30 8.91 10.14 40.78
C ILE A 30 9.21 11.00 39.56
N THR A 31 10.28 10.67 38.86
CA THR A 31 10.65 11.29 37.59
C THR A 31 10.36 10.31 36.45
N ILE A 32 9.56 10.75 35.48
CA ILE A 32 9.24 10.00 34.27
C ILE A 32 10.05 10.60 33.13
N ASN A 33 11.06 9.88 32.67
CA ASN A 33 11.85 10.22 31.48
C ASN A 33 11.21 9.64 30.23
N ASN A 34 11.52 10.20 29.06
CA ASN A 34 10.89 9.88 27.76
C ASN A 34 9.39 10.15 27.71
N ALA A 35 8.92 11.10 28.48
CA ALA A 35 7.52 11.50 28.44
C ALA A 35 7.17 12.08 27.07
N THR A 36 5.98 11.75 26.57
CA THR A 36 5.44 12.32 25.33
C THR A 36 4.87 13.70 25.61
N VAL A 37 5.43 14.74 25.01
CA VAL A 37 4.98 16.13 25.16
C VAL A 37 3.50 16.24 24.80
N GLY A 38 2.72 16.93 25.65
CA GLY A 38 1.27 17.07 25.50
C GLY A 38 0.44 15.91 26.09
N THR A 39 1.07 14.82 26.52
CA THR A 39 0.39 13.69 27.17
C THR A 39 0.23 13.94 28.66
N GLU A 40 -0.93 13.56 29.19
CA GLU A 40 -1.24 13.63 30.62
C GLU A 40 -0.74 12.36 31.33
N TYR A 41 0.11 12.55 32.33
CA TYR A 41 0.61 11.49 33.19
C TYR A 41 -0.09 11.56 34.54
N THR A 42 -0.59 10.42 35.01
CA THR A 42 -1.29 10.29 36.28
C THR A 42 -0.64 9.19 37.10
N ILE A 43 -0.35 9.51 38.38
CA ILE A 43 0.13 8.52 39.34
C ILE A 43 -0.91 8.38 40.47
N PHE A 44 -1.15 7.13 40.87
CA PHE A 44 -2.13 6.76 41.89
C PHE A 44 -1.40 6.17 43.09
N LYS A 45 -1.56 6.73 44.27
CA LYS A 45 -1.05 6.13 45.49
C LYS A 45 -2.00 5.01 45.92
N ILE A 46 -1.55 3.77 45.81
CA ILE A 46 -2.37 2.58 46.09
C ILE A 46 -2.30 2.20 47.55
N PHE A 47 -1.08 2.20 48.12
CA PHE A 47 -0.85 1.87 49.53
C PHE A 47 0.11 2.86 50.17
N ASP A 48 -0.05 3.09 51.45
CA ASP A 48 0.95 3.76 52.29
C ASP A 48 2.14 2.85 52.49
N ALA A 49 3.37 3.39 52.47
CA ALA A 49 4.60 2.67 52.77
C ALA A 49 5.26 3.20 54.05
N ALA A 50 5.70 2.31 54.89
CA ALA A 50 6.46 2.65 56.10
C ALA A 50 7.65 1.69 56.26
N ASN A 51 8.79 2.22 56.68
CA ASN A 51 9.95 1.36 56.98
C ASN A 51 9.76 0.63 58.32
N SER A 52 10.23 -0.57 58.38
CA SER A 52 10.26 -1.31 59.63
C SER A 52 11.19 -0.62 60.63
N ALA A 53 10.85 -0.62 61.90
CA ALA A 53 11.67 -0.02 62.98
C ALA A 53 13.09 -0.63 63.09
N ARG A 54 13.40 -1.68 62.34
CA ARG A 54 14.70 -2.34 62.30
C ARG A 54 15.47 -2.15 60.98
N GLY A 55 14.96 -1.30 60.09
CA GLY A 55 15.70 -0.74 58.94
C GLY A 55 15.80 -1.60 57.67
N ASN A 56 15.26 -2.82 57.61
CA ASN A 56 15.48 -3.74 56.48
C ASN A 56 14.18 -4.24 55.83
N GLY A 57 13.04 -3.58 56.00
CA GLY A 57 11.80 -4.01 55.36
C GLY A 57 10.80 -2.88 55.21
N ILE A 58 10.03 -2.88 54.15
CA ILE A 58 8.93 -1.97 53.89
C ILE A 58 7.65 -2.70 54.24
N SER A 59 6.77 -2.06 54.96
CA SER A 59 5.40 -2.52 55.19
C SER A 59 4.40 -1.61 54.48
N TYR A 60 3.44 -2.23 53.84
CA TYR A 60 2.37 -1.52 53.13
C TYR A 60 1.08 -1.58 53.94
N SER A 61 0.29 -0.51 53.87
CA SER A 61 -1.05 -0.49 54.47
C SER A 61 -2.03 0.31 53.62
N ILE A 62 -3.31 0.00 53.76
CA ILE A 62 -4.40 0.78 53.20
C ILE A 62 -5.28 1.33 54.34
N ASN A 63 -5.69 2.60 54.23
CA ASN A 63 -6.65 3.15 55.16
C ASN A 63 -8.08 2.82 54.70
N ALA A 64 -8.70 1.85 55.33
CA ALA A 64 -10.02 1.33 54.93
C ALA A 64 -11.15 2.37 55.06
N LYS A 65 -10.90 3.55 55.61
CA LYS A 65 -11.84 4.64 55.72
C LYS A 65 -11.61 5.73 54.67
N THR A 66 -10.38 6.14 54.42
CA THR A 66 -10.04 7.14 53.39
C THR A 66 -10.04 6.55 52.01
N ASP A 67 -9.61 5.30 51.86
CA ASP A 67 -9.61 4.54 50.61
C ASP A 67 -10.69 3.46 50.61
N ALA A 68 -11.88 3.81 51.08
CA ALA A 68 -12.97 2.85 51.27
C ALA A 68 -13.39 2.13 49.97
N ASP A 69 -13.44 2.82 48.83
CA ASP A 69 -13.81 2.26 47.57
C ASP A 69 -12.75 1.24 47.07
N LEU A 70 -11.48 1.58 47.22
CA LEU A 70 -10.40 0.65 46.86
C LEU A 70 -10.37 -0.55 47.81
N PHE A 71 -10.51 -0.33 49.15
CA PHE A 71 -10.55 -1.42 50.10
C PHE A 71 -11.72 -2.37 49.85
N LYS A 72 -12.91 -1.83 49.52
CA LYS A 72 -14.09 -2.60 49.16
C LYS A 72 -13.87 -3.39 47.84
N ALA A 73 -13.27 -2.79 46.84
CA ALA A 73 -12.95 -3.46 45.58
C ALA A 73 -11.93 -4.60 45.74
N LEU A 74 -11.01 -4.46 46.71
CA LEU A 74 -10.02 -5.47 47.01
C LEU A 74 -10.54 -6.64 47.87
N PHE A 75 -11.39 -6.34 48.88
CA PHE A 75 -11.72 -7.32 49.93
C PHE A 75 -13.23 -7.42 50.25
N GLY A 76 -14.09 -6.82 49.42
CA GLY A 76 -15.54 -6.79 49.61
C GLY A 76 -16.00 -5.80 50.65
N GLU A 77 -17.32 -5.61 50.76
CA GLU A 77 -17.97 -4.60 51.64
C GLU A 77 -17.59 -4.76 53.12
N ASP A 78 -17.55 -6.01 53.58
CA ASP A 78 -17.21 -6.38 54.96
C ASP A 78 -15.72 -6.69 55.17
N GLY A 79 -14.88 -6.55 54.15
CA GLY A 79 -13.48 -6.99 54.17
C GLY A 79 -13.29 -8.50 54.30
N LYS A 80 -14.29 -9.32 53.92
CA LYS A 80 -14.25 -10.78 54.08
C LYS A 80 -14.07 -11.58 52.80
N GLU A 81 -14.06 -10.87 51.67
CA GLU A 81 -13.84 -11.53 50.39
C GLU A 81 -12.33 -11.83 50.21
N SER A 82 -12.04 -13.01 49.71
CA SER A 82 -10.69 -13.41 49.41
C SER A 82 -10.22 -12.75 48.11
N ASN A 83 -9.06 -12.11 48.15
CA ASN A 83 -8.41 -11.57 46.97
C ASN A 83 -7.32 -12.55 46.51
N PRO A 84 -7.27 -12.94 45.22
CA PRO A 84 -6.24 -13.90 44.75
C PRO A 84 -4.82 -13.35 44.79
N TYR A 85 -4.65 -12.02 44.79
CA TYR A 85 -3.36 -11.34 44.71
C TYR A 85 -2.86 -10.81 46.05
N LEU A 86 -3.77 -10.40 46.94
CA LEU A 86 -3.48 -9.66 48.18
C LEU A 86 -4.21 -10.23 49.36
N THR A 87 -3.61 -10.12 50.53
CA THR A 87 -4.26 -10.32 51.82
C THR A 87 -4.04 -9.11 52.71
N TYR A 88 -4.90 -8.90 53.70
CA TYR A 88 -4.65 -7.90 54.72
C TYR A 88 -4.71 -8.50 56.15
N VAL A 89 -4.05 -7.82 57.07
CA VAL A 89 -4.11 -8.20 58.48
C VAL A 89 -5.24 -7.41 59.18
N PRO A 90 -6.27 -8.08 59.73
CA PRO A 90 -7.32 -7.42 60.47
C PRO A 90 -6.77 -6.73 61.70
N THR A 91 -6.96 -5.42 61.81
CA THR A 91 -6.57 -4.56 62.94
C THR A 91 -7.79 -3.83 63.45
N THR A 92 -7.73 -3.28 64.68
CA THR A 92 -8.80 -2.49 65.26
C THR A 92 -8.82 -1.03 64.77
N ASN A 93 -7.73 -0.55 64.15
CA ASN A 93 -7.64 0.78 63.56
C ASN A 93 -7.99 0.75 62.06
N ASP A 94 -8.15 1.92 61.43
CA ASP A 94 -8.53 2.07 60.04
C ASP A 94 -7.40 1.65 59.07
N ASN A 95 -6.12 1.69 59.50
CA ASN A 95 -4.99 1.26 58.68
C ASN A 95 -4.82 -0.27 58.75
N LYS A 96 -4.98 -0.91 57.60
CA LYS A 96 -4.88 -2.34 57.44
C LYS A 96 -3.57 -2.71 56.73
N PRO A 97 -2.63 -3.42 57.38
CA PRO A 97 -1.44 -3.94 56.70
C PRO A 97 -1.81 -4.87 55.55
N ILE A 98 -1.11 -4.70 54.42
CA ILE A 98 -1.32 -5.44 53.17
C ILE A 98 -0.14 -6.33 52.91
N ASN A 99 -0.41 -7.57 52.47
CA ASN A 99 0.62 -8.53 52.03
C ASN A 99 0.26 -9.07 50.62
N LYS A 100 1.27 -9.24 49.78
CA LYS A 100 1.15 -9.99 48.52
C LYS A 100 1.06 -11.48 48.81
N ASN A 101 0.20 -12.20 48.13
CA ASN A 101 0.07 -13.66 48.28
C ASN A 101 1.32 -14.36 47.71
N GLU A 102 1.74 -15.48 48.35
CA GLU A 102 3.07 -16.11 48.12
C GLU A 102 3.33 -16.52 46.67
N ASN A 103 2.37 -16.90 45.89
CA ASN A 103 2.58 -17.42 44.53
C ASN A 103 2.26 -16.41 43.43
N VAL A 104 2.02 -15.14 43.78
CA VAL A 104 1.71 -14.06 42.83
C VAL A 104 3.00 -13.38 42.37
N ASN A 105 3.23 -13.30 41.07
CA ASN A 105 4.34 -12.52 40.55
C ASN A 105 4.00 -11.01 40.52
N ASP A 106 5.01 -10.16 40.45
CA ASP A 106 4.82 -8.70 40.52
C ASP A 106 4.07 -8.18 39.29
N SER A 107 4.26 -8.76 38.14
CA SER A 107 3.55 -8.37 36.91
C SER A 107 2.05 -8.63 37.01
N GLU A 108 1.65 -9.81 37.51
CA GLU A 108 0.23 -10.15 37.72
C GLU A 108 -0.46 -9.20 38.70
N LEU A 109 0.26 -8.79 39.76
CA LEU A 109 -0.27 -7.82 40.71
C LEU A 109 -0.40 -6.42 40.08
N ILE A 110 0.57 -5.99 39.31
CA ILE A 110 0.54 -4.71 38.59
C ILE A 110 -0.60 -4.68 37.58
N ASP A 111 -0.78 -5.74 36.79
CA ASP A 111 -1.85 -5.88 35.81
C ASP A 111 -3.22 -5.83 36.50
N TYR A 112 -3.38 -6.55 37.62
CA TYR A 112 -4.61 -6.52 38.41
C TYR A 112 -4.94 -5.13 38.94
N LEU A 113 -3.97 -4.43 39.55
CA LEU A 113 -4.15 -3.09 40.09
C LEU A 113 -4.39 -2.06 38.99
N THR A 114 -3.74 -2.20 37.85
CA THR A 114 -3.95 -1.37 36.67
C THR A 114 -5.37 -1.51 36.16
N LYS A 115 -5.86 -2.73 36.00
CA LYS A 115 -7.25 -2.98 35.62
C LYS A 115 -8.21 -2.31 36.60
N LEU A 116 -8.03 -2.55 37.88
CA LEU A 116 -8.91 -2.06 38.95
C LEU A 116 -9.00 -0.52 39.00
N VAL A 117 -7.85 0.14 38.98
CA VAL A 117 -7.77 1.60 39.22
C VAL A 117 -7.89 2.42 37.94
N VAL A 118 -7.32 1.94 36.86
CA VAL A 118 -7.27 2.70 35.59
C VAL A 118 -8.43 2.34 34.67
N GLU A 119 -8.72 1.05 34.49
CA GLU A 119 -9.77 0.60 33.57
C GLU A 119 -11.16 0.63 34.23
N ASP A 120 -11.30 -0.02 35.38
CA ASP A 120 -12.57 -0.09 36.14
C ASP A 120 -12.83 1.23 36.95
N LYS A 121 -11.84 2.14 36.97
CA LYS A 121 -11.94 3.48 37.61
C LYS A 121 -12.33 3.45 39.06
N VAL A 122 -11.84 2.47 39.82
CA VAL A 122 -12.03 2.46 41.28
C VAL A 122 -11.28 3.63 41.88
N PRO A 123 -11.94 4.52 42.65
CA PRO A 123 -11.31 5.70 43.21
C PRO A 123 -10.22 5.36 44.24
N VAL A 124 -9.15 6.15 44.23
CA VAL A 124 -8.09 6.17 45.26
C VAL A 124 -8.02 7.56 45.87
N SER A 125 -7.69 7.65 47.14
CA SER A 125 -7.73 8.93 47.89
C SER A 125 -6.67 9.93 47.42
N THR A 126 -5.58 9.45 46.84
CA THR A 126 -4.44 10.30 46.48
C THR A 126 -4.00 10.03 45.03
N THR A 127 -4.18 11.03 44.19
CA THR A 127 -3.82 11.01 42.78
C THR A 127 -3.11 12.32 42.40
N PHE A 128 -2.07 12.21 41.60
CA PHE A 128 -1.35 13.36 41.03
C PHE A 128 -1.36 13.27 39.54
N THR A 129 -1.60 14.41 38.87
CA THR A 129 -1.68 14.47 37.39
C THR A 129 -0.87 15.66 36.90
N GLN A 130 -0.08 15.45 35.85
CA GLN A 130 0.67 16.48 35.13
C GLN A 130 0.64 16.23 33.64
N THR A 131 0.57 17.29 32.83
CA THR A 131 0.76 17.23 31.39
C THR A 131 2.23 17.48 31.07
N ALA A 132 2.84 16.60 30.31
CA ALA A 132 4.22 16.73 29.90
C ALA A 132 4.43 17.97 29.03
N SER A 133 5.25 18.90 29.48
CA SER A 133 5.71 20.07 28.73
C SER A 133 7.08 19.84 28.09
N THR A 134 7.80 18.83 28.54
CA THR A 134 9.10 18.37 28.05
C THR A 134 9.11 16.86 28.02
N THR A 135 10.23 16.26 27.59
CA THR A 135 10.44 14.81 27.63
C THR A 135 10.67 14.25 29.04
N THR A 136 10.51 15.07 30.06
CA THR A 136 10.59 14.68 31.48
C THR A 136 9.40 15.26 32.25
N VAL A 137 8.76 14.42 33.07
CA VAL A 137 7.71 14.80 34.01
C VAL A 137 8.17 14.42 35.40
N GLU A 138 8.12 15.36 36.33
CA GLU A 138 8.58 15.18 37.69
C GLU A 138 7.46 15.43 38.68
N PHE A 139 7.15 14.44 39.52
CA PHE A 139 6.23 14.52 40.62
C PHE A 139 7.03 14.62 41.92
N GLU A 140 7.02 15.76 42.53
CA GLU A 140 7.77 16.06 43.77
C GLU A 140 6.88 16.03 45.02
N ASN A 141 7.52 15.95 46.19
CA ASN A 141 6.87 16.00 47.49
C ASN A 141 5.80 14.92 47.69
N LEU A 142 6.02 13.76 47.12
CA LEU A 142 5.11 12.61 47.21
C LEU A 142 5.24 11.95 48.60
N PRO A 143 4.14 11.70 49.32
CA PRO A 143 4.17 10.86 50.52
C PRO A 143 4.72 9.47 50.23
N PHE A 144 5.43 8.87 51.18
CA PHE A 144 5.90 7.50 50.97
C PHE A 144 4.74 6.53 50.72
N GLY A 145 4.89 5.66 49.74
CA GLY A 145 3.83 4.77 49.29
C GLY A 145 4.19 3.86 48.11
N TYR A 146 3.28 2.98 47.81
CA TYR A 146 3.28 2.18 46.58
C TYR A 146 2.41 2.90 45.54
N TYR A 147 3.04 3.33 44.47
CA TYR A 147 2.42 4.11 43.41
C TYR A 147 2.24 3.29 42.14
N LEU A 148 1.06 3.40 41.56
CA LEU A 148 0.79 2.94 40.18
C LEU A 148 0.89 4.16 39.27
N VAL A 149 1.66 4.02 38.20
CA VAL A 149 1.79 5.05 37.16
C VAL A 149 0.89 4.64 35.99
N LYS A 150 -0.03 5.51 35.62
CA LYS A 150 -0.89 5.29 34.46
C LYS A 150 -0.05 5.42 33.21
N SER A 151 0.22 4.29 32.62
CA SER A 151 0.91 4.14 31.36
C SER A 151 0.27 2.98 30.59
N ALA A 152 0.49 2.84 29.28
CA ALA A 152 -0.12 1.76 28.51
C ALA A 152 0.30 0.35 28.98
N LEU A 153 1.49 0.25 29.62
CA LEU A 153 2.01 -1.01 30.16
C LEU A 153 1.80 -1.14 31.69
N GLY A 154 1.37 -0.07 32.36
CA GLY A 154 1.36 -0.01 33.83
C GLY A 154 2.78 -0.07 34.41
N ALA A 155 3.10 0.80 35.33
CA ALA A 155 4.32 0.72 36.13
C ALA A 155 3.97 0.91 37.60
N ALA A 156 4.60 0.15 38.48
CA ALA A 156 4.43 0.35 39.90
C ALA A 156 5.79 0.58 40.56
N VAL A 157 5.84 1.55 41.41
CA VAL A 157 7.07 1.93 42.13
C VAL A 157 6.78 2.20 43.60
N THR A 158 7.79 1.97 44.44
CA THR A 158 7.73 2.32 45.86
C THR A 158 8.63 3.51 46.14
N ILE A 159 8.11 4.47 46.85
CA ILE A 159 8.88 5.58 47.46
C ILE A 159 8.93 5.35 48.97
N ASP A 160 10.10 5.33 49.54
CA ASP A 160 10.36 5.18 50.97
C ASP A 160 11.60 5.94 51.39
N SER A 161 12.02 5.85 52.67
CA SER A 161 13.20 6.55 53.17
C SER A 161 14.54 6.02 52.64
N VAL A 162 14.56 4.86 51.99
CA VAL A 162 15.76 4.28 51.36
C VAL A 162 15.79 4.63 49.86
N THR A 163 14.60 4.67 49.24
CA THR A 163 14.41 5.00 47.81
C THR A 163 13.43 6.15 47.70
N SER A 164 13.91 7.35 48.03
CA SER A 164 13.09 8.57 48.00
C SER A 164 12.96 9.19 46.61
N GLU A 165 13.84 8.85 45.70
CA GLU A 165 13.83 9.32 44.31
C GLU A 165 13.74 8.12 43.37
N VAL A 166 12.72 8.07 42.54
CA VAL A 166 12.49 6.99 41.58
C VAL A 166 12.45 7.57 40.18
N VAL A 167 13.26 7.00 39.29
CA VAL A 167 13.25 7.35 37.88
C VAL A 167 12.60 6.22 37.10
N ILE A 168 11.57 6.57 36.33
CA ILE A 168 10.87 5.68 35.41
C ILE A 168 11.18 6.15 33.99
N ILE A 169 11.47 5.22 33.12
CA ILE A 169 11.51 5.52 31.68
C ILE A 169 10.12 5.19 31.14
N ASP A 170 9.45 6.17 30.56
CA ASP A 170 8.17 5.91 29.90
C ASP A 170 8.41 5.00 28.68
N LYS A 171 7.95 3.78 28.82
CA LYS A 171 8.11 2.71 27.84
C LYS A 171 6.80 2.44 27.07
N ASN A 172 5.85 3.34 27.16
CA ASN A 172 4.52 3.22 26.55
C ASN A 172 4.49 3.49 25.06
N GLN A 173 5.63 3.59 24.48
CA GLN A 173 5.75 3.74 23.05
C GLN A 173 5.66 2.35 22.42
N LYS A 174 4.66 2.18 21.58
CA LYS A 174 4.63 1.11 20.60
C LYS A 174 4.65 1.73 19.22
N PRO A 175 5.37 1.14 18.29
CA PRO A 175 5.26 1.53 16.88
C PRO A 175 3.80 1.52 16.44
N GLY A 176 3.43 2.52 15.64
CA GLY A 176 2.09 2.63 15.07
C GLY A 176 1.79 1.52 14.09
N VAL A 177 0.53 1.46 13.67
CA VAL A 177 0.11 0.56 12.60
C VAL A 177 0.64 1.10 11.28
N ILE A 178 1.08 0.22 10.40
CA ILE A 178 1.46 0.59 9.04
C ILE A 178 0.22 0.94 8.24
N ASP A 179 0.30 1.99 7.45
CA ASP A 179 -0.70 2.43 6.47
C ASP A 179 -0.02 2.50 5.11
N LYS A 180 -0.51 1.73 4.16
CA LYS A 180 -0.03 1.70 2.78
C LYS A 180 -1.10 2.21 1.85
N GLN A 181 -0.72 3.12 0.98
CA GLN A 181 -1.62 3.75 0.02
C GLN A 181 -0.97 3.79 -1.36
N VAL A 182 -1.79 3.98 -2.40
CA VAL A 182 -1.36 4.04 -3.79
C VAL A 182 -2.05 5.18 -4.53
N ALA A 183 -1.33 5.82 -5.44
CA ALA A 183 -1.87 6.79 -6.39
C ALA A 183 -1.26 6.58 -7.78
N THR A 184 -2.01 6.88 -8.84
CA THR A 184 -1.54 6.77 -10.22
C THR A 184 -0.85 8.06 -10.64
N GLY A 185 0.39 7.95 -11.05
CA GLY A 185 1.25 9.05 -11.48
C GLY A 185 2.66 8.93 -10.94
N ALA A 186 3.52 9.82 -11.39
CA ALA A 186 4.91 9.89 -10.96
C ALA A 186 5.05 10.45 -9.54
N LYS A 187 5.95 9.90 -8.75
CA LYS A 187 6.22 10.30 -7.36
C LYS A 187 6.45 11.80 -7.19
N ASN A 188 7.27 12.39 -8.05
CA ASN A 188 7.62 13.81 -7.95
C ASN A 188 6.42 14.75 -8.10
N GLU A 189 5.37 14.30 -8.75
CA GLU A 189 4.10 15.05 -8.90
C GLU A 189 3.19 14.84 -7.68
N LEU A 190 3.26 13.68 -7.04
CA LEU A 190 2.32 13.22 -6.02
C LEU A 190 2.81 13.39 -4.58
N ILE A 191 4.13 13.40 -4.35
CA ILE A 191 4.72 13.41 -2.99
C ILE A 191 4.30 14.61 -2.13
N ASN A 192 3.87 15.70 -2.74
CA ASN A 192 3.39 16.90 -2.05
C ASN A 192 1.87 17.01 -2.00
N THR A 193 1.15 15.98 -2.44
CA THR A 193 -0.33 15.91 -2.49
C THR A 193 -0.81 14.62 -1.82
N PRO A 194 -0.57 14.43 -0.51
CA PRO A 194 -0.87 13.18 0.19
C PRO A 194 -2.36 12.77 0.15
N GLU A 195 -3.26 13.71 -0.11
CA GLU A 195 -4.71 13.49 -0.21
C GLU A 195 -5.14 12.69 -1.45
N VAL A 196 -4.27 12.51 -2.43
CA VAL A 196 -4.59 11.73 -3.64
C VAL A 196 -4.32 10.22 -3.45
N PHE A 197 -3.62 9.86 -2.38
CA PHE A 197 -3.32 8.46 -2.07
C PHE A 197 -4.52 7.77 -1.42
N ALA A 198 -4.77 6.52 -1.80
CA ALA A 198 -5.90 5.72 -1.34
C ALA A 198 -5.53 4.23 -1.26
N GLU A 199 -6.43 3.42 -0.71
CA GLU A 199 -6.33 1.95 -0.65
C GLU A 199 -6.39 1.31 -2.05
N GLU A 200 -7.01 2.00 -3.00
CA GLU A 200 -7.19 1.54 -4.37
C GLU A 200 -6.87 2.66 -5.36
N SER A 201 -6.26 2.27 -6.47
CA SER A 201 -6.07 3.16 -7.63
C SER A 201 -6.49 2.46 -8.92
N THR A 202 -6.51 3.22 -10.01
CA THR A 202 -6.72 2.67 -11.36
C THR A 202 -5.62 3.17 -12.28
N ALA A 203 -5.13 2.31 -13.17
CA ALA A 203 -4.03 2.65 -14.08
C ALA A 203 -4.18 1.93 -15.42
N ASN A 204 -3.60 2.52 -16.47
CA ASN A 204 -3.35 1.78 -17.69
C ASN A 204 -2.15 0.84 -17.52
N ILE A 205 -2.10 -0.21 -18.33
CA ILE A 205 -0.85 -0.97 -18.49
C ILE A 205 0.24 -0.02 -18.99
N GLY A 206 1.39 -0.04 -18.33
CA GLY A 206 2.52 0.84 -18.61
C GLY A 206 2.52 2.16 -17.84
N ASP A 207 1.44 2.52 -17.14
CA ASP A 207 1.43 3.70 -16.28
C ASP A 207 2.29 3.48 -15.02
N LEU A 208 2.85 4.56 -14.50
CA LEU A 208 3.44 4.56 -13.17
C LEU A 208 2.36 4.69 -12.11
N VAL A 209 2.56 3.98 -11.02
CA VAL A 209 1.85 4.14 -9.76
C VAL A 209 2.86 4.46 -8.67
N THR A 210 2.50 5.35 -7.76
CA THR A 210 3.33 5.70 -6.60
C THR A 210 2.71 5.08 -5.35
N TYR A 211 3.51 4.36 -4.59
CA TYR A 211 3.13 3.85 -3.27
C TYR A 211 3.62 4.80 -2.18
N ARG A 212 2.79 4.98 -1.18
CA ARG A 212 3.08 5.67 0.06
C ARG A 212 2.89 4.72 1.22
N ILE A 213 3.89 4.58 2.09
CA ILE A 213 3.83 3.79 3.31
C ILE A 213 4.11 4.71 4.48
N THR A 214 3.24 4.71 5.48
CA THR A 214 3.39 5.54 6.67
C THR A 214 3.23 4.72 7.95
N PHE A 215 3.94 5.12 8.98
CA PHE A 215 3.76 4.61 10.34
C PHE A 215 4.39 5.56 11.36
N ASP A 216 3.90 5.52 12.59
CA ASP A 216 4.53 6.19 13.72
C ASP A 216 5.64 5.30 14.28
N ALA A 217 6.87 5.77 14.23
CA ALA A 217 8.02 5.10 14.83
C ALA A 217 8.32 5.66 16.22
N THR A 218 8.79 4.82 17.12
CA THR A 218 9.15 5.14 18.50
C THR A 218 10.55 4.62 18.83
N ASN A 219 11.14 5.11 19.91
CA ASN A 219 12.46 4.67 20.33
C ASN A 219 12.45 3.35 21.10
N TYR A 220 11.29 2.96 21.62
CA TYR A 220 11.12 1.78 22.46
C TYR A 220 9.86 1.00 22.06
N ASP A 221 9.89 -0.29 22.34
CA ASP A 221 8.73 -1.17 22.47
C ASP A 221 8.75 -1.76 23.88
N GLY A 222 7.83 -1.32 24.72
CA GLY A 222 7.88 -1.64 26.14
C GLY A 222 9.18 -1.17 26.77
N ASP A 223 9.97 -2.10 27.34
CA ASP A 223 11.27 -1.83 27.97
C ASP A 223 12.47 -1.98 27.06
N GLN A 224 12.26 -2.31 25.83
CA GLN A 224 13.32 -2.61 24.90
C GLN A 224 13.54 -1.47 23.91
N ILE A 225 14.78 -1.01 23.79
CA ILE A 225 15.18 -0.04 22.78
C ILE A 225 15.07 -0.66 21.39
N ILE A 226 14.49 0.08 20.44
CA ILE A 226 14.40 -0.37 19.06
C ILE A 226 15.72 -0.07 18.34
N LYS A 227 16.32 -1.08 17.76
CA LYS A 227 17.57 -0.97 16.98
C LYS A 227 17.32 -0.46 15.57
N TYR A 228 16.34 -1.01 14.90
CA TYR A 228 15.97 -0.65 13.54
C TYR A 228 14.55 -1.08 13.20
N TYR A 229 13.96 -0.40 12.24
CA TYR A 229 12.69 -0.74 11.63
C TYR A 229 12.91 -1.45 10.30
N GLN A 230 11.98 -2.33 9.95
CA GLN A 230 11.92 -2.99 8.66
C GLN A 230 10.51 -2.93 8.08
N VAL A 231 10.42 -2.56 6.83
CA VAL A 231 9.19 -2.67 6.04
C VAL A 231 9.41 -3.75 5.00
N ASN A 232 8.75 -4.88 5.17
CA ASN A 232 8.70 -5.93 4.16
C ASN A 232 7.56 -5.64 3.21
N ASP A 233 7.85 -5.58 1.93
CA ASP A 233 6.93 -5.26 0.87
C ASP A 233 6.84 -6.44 -0.11
N VAL A 234 5.61 -6.92 -0.33
CA VAL A 234 5.30 -8.04 -1.24
C VAL A 234 4.32 -7.54 -2.28
N LYS A 235 4.77 -7.52 -3.52
CA LYS A 235 3.99 -7.08 -4.67
C LYS A 235 3.50 -8.25 -5.51
N GLY A 236 2.41 -8.04 -6.25
CA GLY A 236 1.96 -8.98 -7.26
C GLY A 236 2.83 -8.92 -8.53
N GLU A 237 2.77 -9.97 -9.32
CA GLU A 237 3.54 -10.11 -10.56
C GLU A 237 3.23 -9.03 -11.62
N GLY A 238 2.03 -8.44 -11.58
CA GLY A 238 1.61 -7.38 -12.51
C GLY A 238 2.18 -5.99 -12.19
N ILE A 239 3.06 -5.88 -11.19
CA ILE A 239 3.66 -4.62 -10.75
C ILE A 239 5.18 -4.78 -10.72
N TRP A 240 5.88 -3.80 -11.27
CA TRP A 240 7.33 -3.71 -11.23
C TRP A 240 7.77 -2.49 -10.41
N ALA A 241 8.43 -2.70 -9.28
CA ALA A 241 8.94 -1.62 -8.45
C ALA A 241 10.24 -1.01 -9.00
N GLU A 242 10.29 0.30 -9.07
CA GLU A 242 11.46 1.07 -9.50
C GLU A 242 12.39 1.31 -8.32
N PHE A 243 13.44 0.49 -8.19
CA PHE A 243 14.31 0.49 -7.01
C PHE A 243 15.10 1.79 -6.82
N ASP A 244 15.33 2.58 -7.86
CA ASP A 244 16.00 3.89 -7.76
C ASP A 244 15.04 5.03 -7.35
N SER A 245 13.74 4.74 -7.23
CA SER A 245 12.72 5.75 -6.97
C SER A 245 12.43 5.99 -5.48
N PHE A 246 13.03 5.21 -4.58
CA PHE A 246 12.71 5.28 -3.16
C PHE A 246 13.06 6.61 -2.51
N THR A 247 12.14 7.10 -1.67
CA THR A 247 12.34 8.25 -0.77
C THR A 247 11.88 7.84 0.61
N VAL A 248 12.72 8.04 1.61
CA VAL A 248 12.43 7.75 3.01
C VAL A 248 12.54 9.04 3.81
N LYS A 249 11.50 9.36 4.58
CA LYS A 249 11.44 10.52 5.47
C LYS A 249 11.17 10.07 6.90
N VAL A 250 11.76 10.76 7.87
CA VAL A 250 11.49 10.59 9.30
C VAL A 250 11.24 11.97 9.88
N GLY A 251 10.02 12.24 10.31
CA GLY A 251 9.56 13.59 10.60
C GLY A 251 9.73 14.49 9.38
N ASP A 252 10.31 15.67 9.58
CA ASP A 252 10.60 16.62 8.49
C ASP A 252 11.89 16.32 7.72
N LYS A 253 12.64 15.31 8.13
CA LYS A 253 13.95 14.99 7.57
C LYS A 253 13.85 13.90 6.50
N GLU A 254 14.29 14.21 5.28
CA GLU A 254 14.53 13.22 4.25
C GLU A 254 15.87 12.50 4.50
N LEU A 255 15.85 11.17 4.50
CA LEU A 255 17.02 10.31 4.62
C LEU A 255 17.63 10.08 3.24
N LYS A 256 18.65 10.84 2.89
CA LYS A 256 19.19 10.89 1.54
C LYS A 256 20.12 9.74 1.17
N LYS A 257 20.73 9.10 2.17
CA LYS A 257 21.75 8.08 1.96
C LYS A 257 21.14 6.68 1.99
N GLY A 258 20.49 6.26 0.90
CA GLY A 258 20.01 4.91 0.72
C GLY A 258 21.09 4.00 0.12
N TYR A 259 21.11 2.72 0.50
CA TYR A 259 22.04 1.72 0.00
C TYR A 259 21.32 0.45 -0.43
N TYR A 260 21.58 -0.02 -1.65
CA TYR A 260 20.98 -1.23 -2.19
C TYR A 260 21.82 -2.46 -1.87
N LEU A 261 21.18 -3.46 -1.28
CA LEU A 261 21.76 -4.75 -0.95
C LEU A 261 21.10 -5.85 -1.79
N PRO A 262 21.77 -6.36 -2.81
CA PRO A 262 21.27 -7.50 -3.55
C PRO A 262 21.32 -8.76 -2.68
N VAL A 263 20.22 -9.52 -2.67
CA VAL A 263 20.14 -10.83 -2.03
C VAL A 263 19.56 -11.83 -3.03
N GLY A 264 20.26 -12.95 -3.26
CA GLY A 264 19.78 -14.02 -4.15
C GLY A 264 20.80 -14.53 -5.15
N GLU A 265 20.46 -15.58 -5.88
CA GLU A 265 21.35 -16.31 -6.79
C GLU A 265 21.77 -15.53 -8.03
N VAL A 266 21.23 -14.36 -8.28
CA VAL A 266 21.23 -13.70 -9.59
C VAL A 266 22.12 -12.48 -9.67
N VAL A 267 22.80 -12.09 -8.62
CA VAL A 267 23.63 -10.90 -8.69
C VAL A 267 25.01 -11.24 -9.23
N ASN A 268 25.12 -11.18 -10.55
CA ASN A 268 26.34 -11.51 -11.25
C ASN A 268 27.44 -10.47 -11.21
N THR A 269 27.17 -9.27 -10.75
CA THR A 269 28.14 -8.18 -10.85
C THR A 269 28.88 -7.93 -9.55
N GLY A 270 28.35 -8.36 -8.38
CA GLY A 270 28.97 -8.02 -7.09
C GLY A 270 29.10 -6.51 -6.85
N GLU A 271 28.50 -5.70 -7.71
CA GLU A 271 28.53 -4.27 -7.60
C GLU A 271 27.39 -3.79 -6.71
N TRP A 272 27.78 -3.05 -5.67
CA TRP A 272 26.84 -2.35 -4.81
C TRP A 272 26.28 -1.16 -5.57
N LYS A 273 24.96 -1.11 -5.74
CA LYS A 273 24.31 0.03 -6.37
C LYS A 273 23.98 1.08 -5.32
N TRP A 274 24.45 2.29 -5.54
CA TRP A 274 24.13 3.43 -4.71
C TRP A 274 22.72 3.91 -5.05
N LEU A 275 21.87 4.01 -4.05
CA LEU A 275 20.58 4.67 -4.19
C LEU A 275 20.75 6.16 -3.92
N ASN A 276 19.97 6.99 -4.60
CA ASN A 276 20.05 8.45 -4.48
C ASN A 276 21.44 9.04 -4.76
N GLU A 277 22.19 8.43 -5.69
CA GLU A 277 23.54 8.89 -6.06
C GLU A 277 23.58 10.36 -6.49
N GLU A 278 22.53 10.82 -7.18
CA GLU A 278 22.41 12.22 -7.61
C GLU A 278 22.33 13.15 -6.40
N ALA A 279 21.54 12.82 -5.40
CA ALA A 279 21.43 13.59 -4.16
C ALA A 279 22.75 13.59 -3.38
N TRP A 280 23.44 12.45 -3.32
CA TRP A 280 24.76 12.36 -2.71
C TRP A 280 25.78 13.25 -3.43
N THR A 281 25.81 13.20 -4.76
CA THR A 281 26.73 13.99 -5.58
C THR A 281 26.47 15.49 -5.43
N ALA A 282 25.20 15.91 -5.30
CA ALA A 282 24.83 17.30 -5.06
C ALA A 282 25.34 17.81 -3.69
N ASP A 283 25.28 16.98 -2.65
CA ASP A 283 25.71 17.36 -1.29
C ASP A 283 27.23 17.28 -1.06
N HIS A 284 27.92 16.32 -1.72
CA HIS A 284 29.32 15.97 -1.43
C HIS A 284 30.23 16.03 -2.66
N GLY A 285 29.73 16.50 -3.80
CA GLY A 285 30.44 16.46 -5.07
C GLY A 285 30.65 15.01 -5.55
N ASN A 286 31.71 14.81 -6.36
CA ASN A 286 32.03 13.49 -6.88
C ASN A 286 32.88 12.63 -5.91
N ASP A 287 33.05 13.07 -4.67
CA ASP A 287 33.85 12.33 -3.67
C ASP A 287 33.06 11.19 -3.05
N LYS A 288 33.05 10.04 -3.70
CA LYS A 288 32.43 8.80 -3.23
C LYS A 288 33.24 8.11 -2.12
N THR A 289 34.41 8.61 -1.76
CA THR A 289 35.28 7.99 -0.74
C THR A 289 34.68 8.09 0.67
N GLN A 290 33.80 9.07 0.90
CA GLN A 290 33.10 9.23 2.18
C GLN A 290 31.80 8.40 2.26
N TRP A 291 31.32 7.90 1.15
CA TRP A 291 30.16 7.01 1.13
C TRP A 291 30.63 5.57 1.29
N ASN A 292 30.09 4.92 2.30
CA ASN A 292 30.25 3.49 2.47
C ASN A 292 28.94 2.89 3.04
N ARG A 293 28.83 1.57 3.03
CA ARG A 293 27.66 0.85 3.50
C ARG A 293 27.31 1.12 4.98
N ASN A 294 28.31 1.48 5.80
CA ASN A 294 28.12 1.71 7.23
C ASN A 294 27.59 3.09 7.57
N ASN A 295 27.56 4.03 6.62
CA ASN A 295 27.02 5.36 6.85
C ASN A 295 25.73 5.65 6.07
N ALA A 296 25.09 4.63 5.54
CA ALA A 296 23.78 4.74 4.92
C ALA A 296 22.71 5.07 5.96
N ASP A 297 21.73 5.89 5.58
CA ASP A 297 20.59 6.22 6.43
C ASP A 297 19.53 5.11 6.42
N TRP A 298 19.45 4.35 5.32
CA TRP A 298 18.54 3.22 5.14
C TRP A 298 19.08 2.25 4.08
N TYR A 299 18.54 1.04 4.09
CA TYR A 299 18.94 -0.04 3.20
C TYR A 299 17.72 -0.60 2.47
N LEU A 300 17.88 -0.93 1.20
CA LEU A 300 16.92 -1.68 0.41
C LEU A 300 17.51 -3.04 0.08
N VAL A 301 16.84 -4.10 0.53
CA VAL A 301 17.25 -5.48 0.33
C VAL A 301 16.24 -6.17 -0.57
N HIS A 302 16.68 -6.64 -1.73
CA HIS A 302 15.86 -7.40 -2.65
C HIS A 302 15.87 -8.88 -2.21
N LEU A 303 14.74 -9.39 -1.73
CA LEU A 303 14.62 -10.74 -1.18
C LEU A 303 14.23 -11.78 -2.24
N SER A 304 13.32 -11.41 -3.15
CA SER A 304 12.88 -12.22 -4.29
C SER A 304 12.32 -11.29 -5.38
N PHE A 305 11.89 -11.85 -6.49
CA PHE A 305 11.25 -11.09 -7.58
C PHE A 305 10.04 -10.25 -7.08
N ASP A 306 9.30 -10.78 -6.11
CA ASP A 306 8.06 -10.17 -5.61
C ASP A 306 8.21 -9.53 -4.22
N GLU A 307 9.36 -9.67 -3.57
CA GLU A 307 9.56 -9.22 -2.19
C GLU A 307 10.84 -8.42 -2.02
N PHE A 308 10.72 -7.27 -1.37
CA PHE A 308 11.86 -6.47 -0.94
C PHE A 308 11.64 -5.96 0.50
N ARG A 309 12.73 -5.52 1.11
CA ARG A 309 12.74 -5.03 2.49
C ARG A 309 13.48 -3.73 2.58
N ILE A 310 12.83 -2.74 3.17
CA ILE A 310 13.44 -1.46 3.54
C ILE A 310 13.82 -1.58 5.02
N THR A 311 15.08 -1.30 5.34
CA THR A 311 15.58 -1.30 6.73
C THR A 311 16.08 0.08 7.09
N ILE A 312 15.59 0.64 8.19
CA ILE A 312 15.92 1.97 8.70
C ILE A 312 16.62 1.80 10.05
N PRO A 313 17.96 1.97 10.13
CA PRO A 313 18.68 1.94 11.40
C PRO A 313 18.19 3.06 12.31
N TRP A 314 17.78 2.70 13.53
CA TRP A 314 17.17 3.65 14.48
C TRP A 314 18.12 4.16 15.54
N LEU A 315 19.25 3.43 15.75
CA LEU A 315 20.31 3.81 16.67
C LEU A 315 21.54 4.36 15.92
N GLU A 316 22.29 5.22 16.59
CA GLU A 316 23.56 5.76 16.10
C GLU A 316 24.67 4.69 16.05
N GLY A 317 25.64 4.93 15.15
CA GLY A 317 26.88 4.13 15.08
C GLY A 317 26.69 2.72 14.54
N HIS A 318 25.62 2.45 13.80
CA HIS A 318 25.39 1.14 13.19
C HIS A 318 26.48 0.79 12.17
N GLU A 319 26.81 -0.50 12.11
CA GLU A 319 27.67 -1.08 11.09
C GLU A 319 26.92 -2.21 10.39
N LEU A 320 27.05 -2.31 9.07
CA LEU A 320 26.49 -3.40 8.29
C LEU A 320 27.54 -4.49 8.14
N GLU A 321 27.33 -5.60 8.81
CA GLU A 321 28.13 -6.80 8.64
C GLU A 321 27.52 -7.71 7.56
N GLY A 322 28.37 -8.28 6.72
CA GLY A 322 27.98 -9.20 5.66
C GLY A 322 29.16 -9.54 4.79
N ASP A 323 29.06 -10.63 4.07
CA ASP A 323 30.11 -11.07 3.16
C ASP A 323 29.98 -10.31 1.83
N ASP A 324 30.95 -9.43 1.56
CA ASP A 324 31.08 -8.71 0.28
C ASP A 324 31.73 -9.59 -0.80
N SER A 325 32.05 -10.83 -0.50
CA SER A 325 32.64 -11.73 -1.48
C SER A 325 31.64 -11.96 -2.63
N VAL A 326 32.10 -11.64 -3.79
CA VAL A 326 31.46 -11.46 -5.09
C VAL A 326 30.51 -12.58 -5.55
N GLN A 327 30.40 -13.70 -4.86
CA GLN A 327 29.69 -14.88 -5.38
C GLN A 327 28.45 -15.31 -4.62
N LYS A 328 28.26 -14.89 -3.39
CA LYS A 328 27.01 -15.06 -2.61
C LYS A 328 26.95 -13.99 -1.54
N PRO A 329 26.23 -12.90 -1.74
CA PRO A 329 25.96 -11.99 -0.65
C PRO A 329 25.28 -12.78 0.48
N GLY A 330 25.98 -12.92 1.61
CA GLY A 330 25.47 -13.62 2.79
C GLY A 330 24.38 -12.84 3.49
N PRO A 331 23.82 -13.37 4.59
CA PRO A 331 22.88 -12.61 5.38
C PRO A 331 23.57 -11.34 5.90
N TYR A 332 22.94 -10.19 5.65
CA TYR A 332 23.38 -8.92 6.20
C TYR A 332 22.78 -8.73 7.59
N THR A 333 23.61 -8.34 8.54
CA THR A 333 23.20 -7.98 9.89
C THR A 333 23.62 -6.56 10.22
N LEU A 334 22.74 -5.84 10.92
CA LEU A 334 23.07 -4.53 11.48
C LEU A 334 23.56 -4.71 12.90
N GLU A 335 24.83 -4.38 13.11
CA GLU A 335 25.44 -4.36 14.44
C GLU A 335 25.45 -2.94 15.00
N PHE A 336 25.34 -2.83 16.32
CA PHE A 336 25.26 -1.55 17.03
C PHE A 336 26.19 -1.57 18.24
N PRO A 337 26.93 -0.47 18.49
CA PRO A 337 27.70 -0.33 19.73
C PRO A 337 26.83 -0.52 20.99
N GLU A 338 27.44 -1.03 22.07
CA GLU A 338 26.71 -1.43 23.30
C GLU A 338 25.91 -0.25 23.93
N ASN A 339 26.33 1.00 23.69
CA ASN A 339 25.71 2.20 24.26
C ASN A 339 25.13 3.12 23.17
N SER A 340 24.69 2.55 22.06
CA SER A 340 24.06 3.33 20.98
C SER A 340 22.80 4.03 21.46
N THR A 341 22.62 5.27 21.05
CA THR A 341 21.45 6.10 21.34
C THR A 341 20.55 6.25 20.13
N PRO A 342 19.24 6.51 20.33
CA PRO A 342 18.33 6.78 19.22
C PRO A 342 18.78 7.98 18.37
N LYS A 343 18.65 7.85 17.04
CA LYS A 343 18.94 8.92 16.08
C LYS A 343 17.84 9.99 16.02
N PHE A 344 16.64 9.62 16.41
CA PHE A 344 15.43 10.41 16.23
C PHE A 344 14.74 10.67 17.56
N SER A 345 13.77 11.60 17.54
CA SER A 345 12.94 11.92 18.70
C SER A 345 12.13 10.70 19.16
N ALA A 346 11.54 10.82 20.36
CA ALA A 346 10.83 9.70 20.99
C ALA A 346 9.65 9.15 20.17
N LYS A 347 9.04 9.98 19.32
CA LYS A 347 8.00 9.59 18.37
C LYS A 347 8.18 10.40 17.08
N GLU A 348 8.29 9.71 15.95
CA GLU A 348 8.40 10.35 14.64
C GLU A 348 7.51 9.64 13.62
N ALA A 349 6.91 10.40 12.72
CA ALA A 349 6.25 9.83 11.55
C ALA A 349 7.30 9.39 10.53
N VAL A 350 7.16 8.17 10.04
CA VAL A 350 7.96 7.65 8.93
C VAL A 350 7.10 7.62 7.68
N GLU A 351 7.63 8.15 6.58
CA GLU A 351 7.01 8.11 5.26
C GLU A 351 8.00 7.51 4.25
N ILE A 352 7.53 6.53 3.50
CA ILE A 352 8.29 5.88 2.43
C ILE A 352 7.48 6.00 1.15
N TYR A 353 8.12 6.51 0.10
CA TYR A 353 7.53 6.62 -1.24
C TYR A 353 8.40 5.88 -2.25
N TYR A 354 7.76 5.22 -3.18
CA TYR A 354 8.43 4.65 -4.35
C TYR A 354 7.47 4.49 -5.53
N GLU A 355 8.04 4.43 -6.73
CA GLU A 355 7.30 4.24 -7.97
C GLU A 355 7.30 2.78 -8.39
N ALA A 356 6.26 2.39 -9.11
CA ALA A 356 6.20 1.12 -9.79
C ALA A 356 5.41 1.25 -11.10
N ALA A 357 5.71 0.41 -12.07
CA ALA A 357 4.99 0.34 -13.34
C ALA A 357 3.99 -0.81 -13.35
N VAL A 358 2.84 -0.61 -14.02
CA VAL A 358 1.87 -1.67 -14.28
C VAL A 358 2.30 -2.48 -15.48
N GLU A 359 2.56 -3.77 -15.28
CA GLU A 359 3.10 -4.65 -16.32
C GLU A 359 2.04 -5.17 -17.31
N PRO A 360 2.46 -5.59 -18.53
CA PRO A 360 1.56 -6.17 -19.54
C PRO A 360 0.83 -7.44 -19.12
N ILE A 361 1.30 -8.14 -18.09
CA ILE A 361 0.66 -9.32 -17.49
C ILE A 361 -0.39 -9.00 -16.44
N ALA A 362 -0.73 -7.71 -16.27
CA ALA A 362 -1.71 -7.25 -15.30
C ALA A 362 -3.06 -7.96 -15.47
N THR A 363 -3.63 -8.40 -14.36
CA THR A 363 -4.97 -8.99 -14.33
C THR A 363 -6.03 -7.92 -14.56
N ILE A 364 -6.94 -8.15 -15.49
CA ILE A 364 -8.00 -7.22 -15.83
C ILE A 364 -9.22 -7.43 -14.92
N GLY A 365 -9.73 -6.34 -14.32
CA GLY A 365 -10.98 -6.35 -13.55
C GLY A 365 -10.92 -7.02 -12.16
N GLY A 366 -9.72 -7.21 -11.58
CA GLY A 366 -9.57 -7.75 -10.23
C GLY A 366 -10.20 -6.84 -9.15
N THR A 367 -10.61 -7.43 -8.01
CA THR A 367 -11.11 -6.71 -6.85
C THR A 367 -10.13 -6.80 -5.68
N ALA A 368 -10.16 -5.81 -4.77
CA ALA A 368 -9.30 -5.79 -3.58
C ALA A 368 -9.55 -7.00 -2.65
N GLU A 369 -10.78 -7.51 -2.64
CA GLU A 369 -11.20 -8.62 -1.79
C GLU A 369 -10.91 -9.99 -2.39
N SER A 370 -10.69 -10.07 -3.71
CA SER A 370 -10.37 -11.31 -4.40
C SER A 370 -8.84 -11.46 -4.54
N ASN A 371 -8.34 -12.68 -4.33
CA ASN A 371 -6.97 -13.02 -4.68
C ASN A 371 -6.77 -13.15 -6.22
N ASP A 372 -7.74 -12.66 -7.00
CA ASP A 372 -7.81 -12.81 -8.44
C ASP A 372 -6.99 -11.76 -9.19
N THR A 373 -6.45 -10.76 -8.49
CA THR A 373 -5.59 -9.74 -9.10
C THR A 373 -4.13 -9.96 -8.76
N ASN A 374 -3.26 -9.79 -9.76
CA ASN A 374 -1.80 -9.71 -9.57
C ASN A 374 -1.29 -8.26 -9.45
N LEU A 375 -2.21 -7.29 -9.29
CA LEU A 375 -1.93 -5.86 -9.10
C LEU A 375 -2.08 -5.43 -7.63
N TYR A 376 -1.77 -6.31 -6.69
CA TYR A 376 -1.72 -5.98 -5.27
C TYR A 376 -0.33 -5.59 -4.83
N ASN A 377 -0.28 -4.86 -3.73
CA ASN A 377 0.95 -4.60 -3.02
C ASN A 377 0.71 -4.56 -1.52
N THR A 378 1.48 -5.31 -0.74
CA THR A 378 1.26 -5.52 0.68
C THR A 378 2.52 -5.17 1.45
N ALA A 379 2.41 -4.26 2.41
CA ALA A 379 3.50 -3.93 3.31
C ALA A 379 3.27 -4.52 4.72
N ARG A 380 4.36 -4.83 5.41
CA ARG A 380 4.36 -5.25 6.80
C ARG A 380 5.47 -4.56 7.55
N LEU A 381 5.12 -3.86 8.62
CA LEU A 381 6.07 -3.28 9.55
C LEU A 381 6.62 -4.35 10.49
N SER A 382 7.93 -4.32 10.72
CA SER A 382 8.61 -5.08 11.76
C SER A 382 9.64 -4.18 12.44
N TRP A 383 9.98 -4.48 13.68
CA TRP A 383 11.05 -3.78 14.40
C TRP A 383 11.84 -4.75 15.23
N VAL A 384 13.10 -4.41 15.43
CA VAL A 384 14.07 -5.28 16.08
C VAL A 384 14.61 -4.59 17.32
N THR A 385 14.56 -5.30 18.42
CA THR A 385 15.13 -4.92 19.71
C THR A 385 16.37 -5.78 20.00
N PRO A 386 17.09 -5.57 21.11
CA PRO A 386 18.23 -6.43 21.48
C PRO A 386 17.87 -7.90 21.68
N HIS A 387 16.62 -8.22 21.98
CA HIS A 387 16.20 -9.56 22.39
C HIS A 387 15.19 -10.20 21.46
N ASP A 388 14.38 -9.41 20.77
CA ASP A 388 13.22 -9.88 20.03
C ASP A 388 13.07 -9.19 18.67
N VAL A 389 12.36 -9.86 17.79
CA VAL A 389 11.86 -9.33 16.51
C VAL A 389 10.35 -9.30 16.55
N PHE A 390 9.79 -8.12 16.46
CA PHE A 390 8.35 -7.91 16.45
C PHE A 390 7.83 -7.66 15.05
N SER A 391 6.58 -8.00 14.81
CA SER A 391 5.92 -7.75 13.54
C SER A 391 4.50 -7.28 13.75
N GLY A 392 4.15 -6.18 13.11
CA GLY A 392 2.81 -5.63 13.07
C GLY A 392 1.87 -6.32 12.08
N ALA A 393 0.68 -5.78 11.95
CA ALA A 393 -0.27 -6.18 10.91
C ALA A 393 0.29 -5.89 9.52
N ARG A 394 -0.35 -6.51 8.53
CA ARG A 394 -0.10 -6.20 7.11
C ARG A 394 -1.12 -5.19 6.64
N ASP A 395 -0.71 -4.37 5.70
CA ASP A 395 -1.60 -3.50 4.97
C ASP A 395 -1.45 -3.72 3.47
N ARG A 396 -2.56 -3.72 2.75
CA ARG A 396 -2.62 -4.12 1.35
C ARG A 396 -3.41 -3.12 0.53
N VAL A 397 -2.83 -2.69 -0.57
CA VAL A 397 -3.48 -1.85 -1.58
C VAL A 397 -3.59 -2.58 -2.90
N VAL A 398 -4.47 -2.11 -3.76
CA VAL A 398 -4.71 -2.69 -5.07
C VAL A 398 -4.77 -1.60 -6.13
N THR A 399 -4.08 -1.84 -7.24
CA THR A 399 -4.30 -1.08 -8.48
C THR A 399 -5.22 -1.88 -9.39
N LYS A 400 -6.16 -1.23 -10.04
CA LYS A 400 -7.11 -1.87 -10.96
C LYS A 400 -6.86 -1.41 -12.37
N THR A 401 -7.02 -2.32 -13.31
CA THR A 401 -7.06 -2.01 -14.73
C THR A 401 -8.25 -2.69 -15.36
N TYR A 402 -8.81 -2.08 -16.35
CA TYR A 402 -10.07 -2.50 -16.98
C TYR A 402 -9.86 -2.78 -18.46
N GLY A 403 -10.97 -3.01 -19.16
CA GLY A 403 -10.94 -3.18 -20.59
C GLY A 403 -12.28 -2.92 -21.25
N ILE A 404 -12.24 -2.88 -22.57
CA ILE A 404 -13.40 -2.68 -23.46
C ILE A 404 -13.61 -3.96 -24.26
N GLY A 405 -14.85 -4.45 -24.29
CA GLY A 405 -15.33 -5.46 -25.22
C GLY A 405 -16.29 -4.80 -26.22
N LEU A 406 -15.94 -4.78 -27.50
CA LEU A 406 -16.77 -4.22 -28.54
C LEU A 406 -17.38 -5.33 -29.41
N ILE A 407 -18.67 -5.20 -29.69
CA ILE A 407 -19.40 -6.01 -30.68
C ILE A 407 -19.78 -5.11 -31.84
N LYS A 408 -19.33 -5.48 -33.03
CA LYS A 408 -19.66 -4.81 -34.28
C LYS A 408 -20.73 -5.58 -35.01
N GLU A 409 -21.88 -4.94 -35.31
CA GLU A 409 -23.01 -5.63 -35.92
C GLU A 409 -23.75 -4.76 -36.97
N ASP A 410 -24.50 -5.41 -37.85
CA ASP A 410 -25.45 -4.76 -38.76
C ASP A 410 -26.62 -4.19 -37.95
N SER A 411 -27.03 -2.96 -38.25
CA SER A 411 -28.09 -2.24 -37.52
C SER A 411 -29.47 -2.86 -37.67
N VAL A 412 -29.70 -3.65 -38.73
CA VAL A 412 -30.99 -4.25 -39.07
C VAL A 412 -30.99 -5.75 -38.79
N THR A 413 -30.04 -6.50 -39.36
CA THR A 413 -30.00 -7.97 -39.26
C THR A 413 -29.36 -8.46 -37.95
N ARG A 414 -28.57 -7.61 -37.30
CA ARG A 414 -27.78 -7.94 -36.11
C ARG A 414 -26.64 -8.95 -36.35
N ASP A 415 -26.34 -9.19 -37.65
CA ASP A 415 -25.21 -10.02 -38.01
C ASP A 415 -23.88 -9.38 -37.57
N ASN A 416 -22.94 -10.16 -37.12
CA ASN A 416 -21.62 -9.70 -36.75
C ASN A 416 -20.85 -9.18 -37.97
N LEU A 417 -20.13 -8.08 -37.78
CA LEU A 417 -19.39 -7.41 -38.85
C LEU A 417 -17.89 -7.40 -38.55
N LYS A 418 -17.10 -8.02 -39.42
CA LYS A 418 -15.65 -8.02 -39.36
C LYS A 418 -15.03 -6.84 -40.11
N ASP A 419 -13.75 -6.64 -39.90
CA ASP A 419 -12.89 -5.70 -40.62
C ASP A 419 -13.29 -4.21 -40.42
N ALA A 420 -14.07 -3.88 -39.37
CA ALA A 420 -14.24 -2.51 -38.93
C ALA A 420 -13.01 -2.04 -38.18
N VAL A 421 -12.46 -0.89 -38.55
CA VAL A 421 -11.28 -0.30 -37.92
C VAL A 421 -11.70 0.87 -37.03
N PHE A 422 -11.23 0.86 -35.80
CA PHE A 422 -11.46 1.91 -34.81
C PHE A 422 -10.16 2.49 -34.31
N GLU A 423 -10.18 3.78 -34.04
CA GLU A 423 -9.22 4.47 -33.18
C GLU A 423 -9.86 4.79 -31.83
N ILE A 424 -9.04 4.86 -30.78
CA ILE A 424 -9.50 5.09 -29.42
C ILE A 424 -8.80 6.31 -28.87
N TYR A 425 -9.57 7.18 -28.23
CA TYR A 425 -9.10 8.43 -27.66
C TYR A 425 -9.58 8.60 -26.22
N ARG A 426 -8.80 9.33 -25.39
CA ARG A 426 -9.17 9.72 -24.04
C ARG A 426 -9.96 11.03 -23.98
N ASP A 427 -10.02 11.76 -25.09
CA ASP A 427 -10.70 13.04 -25.19
C ASP A 427 -11.65 13.11 -26.39
N ALA A 428 -12.72 13.92 -26.26
CA ALA A 428 -13.71 14.10 -27.31
C ALA A 428 -13.17 14.87 -28.53
N ALA A 429 -12.05 15.56 -28.39
CA ALA A 429 -11.41 16.30 -29.49
C ALA A 429 -10.49 15.39 -30.33
N HIS A 430 -10.32 14.14 -29.94
CA HIS A 430 -9.44 13.14 -30.58
C HIS A 430 -7.97 13.60 -30.66
N THR A 431 -7.48 14.23 -29.61
CA THR A 431 -6.10 14.73 -29.53
C THR A 431 -5.20 13.85 -28.66
N ASP A 432 -5.80 12.98 -27.81
CA ASP A 432 -5.09 12.06 -26.92
C ASP A 432 -5.41 10.59 -27.30
N PRO A 433 -4.68 10.00 -28.26
CA PRO A 433 -4.93 8.64 -28.71
C PRO A 433 -4.47 7.60 -27.68
N VAL A 434 -5.19 6.49 -27.60
CA VAL A 434 -4.78 5.29 -26.86
C VAL A 434 -4.01 4.38 -27.80
N TYR A 435 -2.76 4.13 -27.49
CA TYR A 435 -1.93 3.18 -28.24
C TYR A 435 -2.03 1.78 -27.66
N VAL A 436 -2.01 0.79 -28.53
CA VAL A 436 -2.17 -0.63 -28.17
C VAL A 436 -1.17 -1.50 -28.90
N ILE A 437 -0.89 -2.65 -28.32
CA ILE A 437 -0.11 -3.75 -28.94
C ILE A 437 -1.07 -4.94 -29.13
N PRO A 438 -1.10 -5.59 -30.31
CA PRO A 438 -1.89 -6.80 -30.51
C PRO A 438 -1.30 -7.95 -29.67
N THR A 439 -2.18 -8.76 -29.08
CA THR A 439 -1.80 -10.00 -28.38
C THR A 439 -1.65 -11.17 -29.36
N ASP A 440 -1.44 -12.36 -28.81
CA ASP A 440 -1.44 -13.60 -29.59
C ASP A 440 -2.86 -14.07 -29.98
N ILE A 441 -3.91 -13.39 -29.50
CA ILE A 441 -5.30 -13.66 -29.86
C ILE A 441 -5.78 -12.58 -30.83
N ASP A 442 -6.23 -12.98 -32.00
CA ASP A 442 -6.77 -12.05 -33.01
C ASP A 442 -7.86 -11.14 -32.41
N GLY A 443 -7.75 -9.83 -32.62
CA GLY A 443 -8.71 -8.84 -32.12
C GLY A 443 -8.64 -8.56 -30.63
N VAL A 444 -7.65 -9.11 -29.92
CA VAL A 444 -7.38 -8.77 -28.52
C VAL A 444 -6.10 -7.93 -28.46
N TYR A 445 -6.21 -6.77 -27.85
CA TYR A 445 -5.17 -5.76 -27.75
C TYR A 445 -4.88 -5.43 -26.30
N ILE A 446 -3.63 -5.05 -26.00
CA ILE A 446 -3.21 -4.52 -24.69
C ILE A 446 -2.80 -3.07 -24.87
N VAL A 447 -3.23 -2.20 -23.97
CA VAL A 447 -2.78 -0.81 -23.93
C VAL A 447 -1.27 -0.75 -23.71
N ASP A 448 -0.61 0.12 -24.44
CA ASP A 448 0.83 0.36 -24.35
C ASP A 448 1.14 1.81 -23.99
N SER A 449 0.98 2.17 -22.72
CA SER A 449 1.28 3.51 -22.23
C SER A 449 2.77 3.85 -22.29
N LEU A 450 3.65 2.85 -22.24
CA LEU A 450 5.10 3.05 -22.35
C LEU A 450 5.52 3.65 -23.69
N HIS A 451 4.72 3.46 -24.74
CA HIS A 451 4.94 4.03 -26.06
C HIS A 451 4.12 5.28 -26.33
N CYS A 452 3.19 5.65 -25.43
CA CYS A 452 2.31 6.77 -25.61
C CYS A 452 3.06 8.10 -25.46
N PRO A 453 3.14 8.95 -26.49
CA PRO A 453 3.82 10.24 -26.40
C PRO A 453 3.13 11.24 -25.47
N SER A 454 1.87 11.03 -25.12
CA SER A 454 1.12 11.87 -24.19
C SER A 454 1.43 11.58 -22.73
N VAL A 455 1.98 10.42 -22.40
CA VAL A 455 2.47 10.14 -21.06
C VAL A 455 3.79 10.89 -20.90
N LYS A 456 3.73 12.07 -20.31
CA LYS A 456 4.90 12.86 -19.90
C LYS A 456 5.60 12.17 -18.72
N ILE A 457 6.12 11.01 -18.92
CA ILE A 457 7.10 10.47 -17.99
C ILE A 457 8.40 11.13 -18.38
N THR A 458 8.70 12.24 -17.72
CA THR A 458 9.95 12.97 -17.88
C THR A 458 11.02 12.26 -17.07
N GLY A 459 12.05 11.76 -17.73
CA GLY A 459 13.27 11.35 -17.06
C GLY A 459 13.84 10.01 -17.48
N ALA A 460 15.00 9.73 -16.96
CA ALA A 460 15.77 8.50 -17.13
C ALA A 460 14.95 7.23 -16.73
N ALA A 461 14.01 7.37 -15.79
CA ALA A 461 13.19 6.27 -15.27
C ALA A 461 12.43 5.46 -16.34
N MET A 462 11.95 6.13 -17.41
CA MET A 462 11.29 5.39 -18.49
C MET A 462 12.22 4.64 -19.42
N LYS A 463 13.36 5.25 -19.69
CA LYS A 463 14.40 4.57 -20.47
C LYS A 463 14.90 3.35 -19.70
N ASP A 464 15.05 3.52 -18.38
CA ASP A 464 15.50 2.46 -17.47
C ASP A 464 14.43 1.39 -17.26
N ALA A 465 13.15 1.75 -17.16
CA ALA A 465 12.06 0.78 -17.12
C ALA A 465 12.04 -0.11 -18.38
N ARG A 466 12.20 0.47 -19.56
CA ARG A 466 12.30 -0.32 -20.81
C ARG A 466 13.56 -1.16 -20.88
N GLU A 467 14.68 -0.63 -20.43
CA GLU A 467 15.94 -1.37 -20.36
C GLU A 467 15.85 -2.48 -19.30
N LEU A 468 15.16 -2.25 -18.17
CA LEU A 468 14.93 -3.25 -17.13
C LEU A 468 13.86 -4.29 -17.51
N TYR A 469 12.77 -3.88 -18.13
CA TYR A 469 11.73 -4.80 -18.65
C TYR A 469 12.20 -5.53 -19.91
N GLY A 470 13.06 -4.91 -20.69
CA GLY A 470 13.50 -5.42 -21.99
C GLY A 470 14.74 -6.28 -21.93
N THR A 471 15.55 -6.22 -20.88
CA THR A 471 16.83 -6.92 -20.83
C THR A 471 17.02 -7.69 -19.53
N ASP A 472 17.50 -8.93 -19.65
CA ASP A 472 18.07 -9.64 -18.52
C ASP A 472 19.43 -9.02 -18.12
N GLU A 473 20.04 -9.53 -17.06
CA GLU A 473 21.37 -9.13 -16.58
C GLU A 473 22.51 -9.21 -17.62
N ASN A 474 22.29 -9.92 -18.73
CA ASN A 474 23.25 -10.06 -19.84
C ASN A 474 22.91 -9.15 -21.04
N GLY A 475 21.90 -8.28 -20.90
CA GLY A 475 21.41 -7.43 -21.97
C GLY A 475 20.47 -8.14 -22.95
N ASN A 476 20.03 -9.38 -22.65
CA ASN A 476 19.02 -10.05 -23.44
C ASN A 476 17.63 -9.58 -23.03
N MET A 477 16.74 -9.44 -23.98
CA MET A 477 15.37 -9.02 -23.74
C MET A 477 14.68 -9.97 -22.73
N ASN A 478 14.07 -9.41 -21.69
CA ASN A 478 13.30 -10.19 -20.72
C ASN A 478 12.32 -11.09 -21.48
N GLU A 479 12.36 -12.39 -21.24
CA GLU A 479 11.56 -13.39 -21.97
C GLU A 479 10.05 -13.09 -21.90
N ARG A 480 9.56 -12.56 -20.77
CA ARG A 480 8.17 -12.14 -20.60
C ARG A 480 7.80 -10.99 -21.54
N LEU A 481 8.60 -9.93 -21.53
CA LEU A 481 8.33 -8.75 -22.35
C LEU A 481 8.62 -9.03 -23.82
N SER A 482 9.69 -9.78 -24.15
CA SER A 482 9.98 -10.19 -25.51
C SER A 482 8.85 -11.02 -26.12
N LYS A 483 8.22 -11.88 -25.33
CA LYS A 483 7.06 -12.66 -25.76
C LYS A 483 5.87 -11.78 -26.12
N TYR A 484 5.69 -10.64 -25.45
CA TYR A 484 4.62 -9.69 -25.76
C TYR A 484 4.97 -8.71 -26.88
N LEU A 485 6.25 -8.34 -27.00
CA LEU A 485 6.70 -7.31 -27.95
C LEU A 485 7.29 -7.89 -29.25
N ASP A 486 7.63 -9.18 -29.27
CA ASP A 486 8.31 -9.82 -30.40
C ASP A 486 7.48 -9.72 -31.69
N GLY A 487 8.00 -8.98 -32.65
CA GLY A 487 7.34 -8.70 -33.92
C GLY A 487 6.08 -7.84 -33.84
N LYS A 488 5.71 -7.32 -32.66
CA LYS A 488 4.52 -6.48 -32.46
C LYS A 488 4.89 -5.01 -32.49
N THR A 489 4.12 -4.24 -33.24
CA THR A 489 4.28 -2.78 -33.32
C THR A 489 3.09 -2.09 -32.65
N GLN A 490 3.38 -1.02 -31.96
CA GLN A 490 2.40 -0.11 -31.42
C GLN A 490 1.47 0.42 -32.51
N LYS A 491 0.16 0.43 -32.25
CA LYS A 491 -0.88 0.95 -33.14
C LYS A 491 -1.86 1.80 -32.31
N ASN A 492 -2.50 2.73 -32.95
CA ASN A 492 -3.70 3.39 -32.42
C ASN A 492 -4.98 2.81 -33.00
N GLU A 493 -4.86 1.84 -33.93
CA GLU A 493 -5.98 1.20 -34.62
C GLU A 493 -6.24 -0.20 -34.09
N VAL A 494 -7.52 -0.54 -33.92
CA VAL A 494 -8.02 -1.87 -33.54
C VAL A 494 -9.06 -2.34 -34.54
N VAL A 495 -9.12 -3.64 -34.81
CA VAL A 495 -9.92 -4.22 -35.88
C VAL A 495 -10.86 -5.29 -35.36
N SER A 496 -12.17 -5.21 -35.72
CA SER A 496 -13.13 -6.25 -35.40
C SER A 496 -12.87 -7.55 -36.16
N GLN A 497 -12.94 -8.67 -35.47
CA GLN A 497 -12.67 -10.00 -36.03
C GLN A 497 -13.89 -10.63 -36.69
N VAL A 498 -13.73 -11.84 -37.19
CA VAL A 498 -14.75 -12.61 -37.94
C VAL A 498 -16.10 -12.69 -37.19
N ASN A 499 -16.08 -12.72 -35.88
CA ASN A 499 -17.26 -12.71 -35.00
C ASN A 499 -17.73 -11.30 -34.60
N GLY A 500 -17.26 -10.25 -35.26
CA GLY A 500 -17.58 -8.86 -34.95
C GLY A 500 -17.00 -8.34 -33.63
N ARG A 501 -16.16 -9.12 -32.96
CA ARG A 501 -15.65 -8.78 -31.62
C ARG A 501 -14.25 -8.22 -31.67
N LEU A 502 -13.98 -7.28 -30.77
CA LEU A 502 -12.64 -6.84 -30.42
C LEU A 502 -12.56 -6.57 -28.90
N VAL A 503 -11.37 -6.70 -28.35
CA VAL A 503 -11.09 -6.55 -26.93
C VAL A 503 -9.87 -5.65 -26.75
N ILE A 504 -9.97 -4.72 -25.78
CA ILE A 504 -8.86 -3.84 -25.39
C ILE A 504 -8.69 -3.99 -23.89
N LEU A 505 -7.51 -4.39 -23.46
CA LEU A 505 -7.18 -4.68 -22.08
C LEU A 505 -6.20 -3.64 -21.53
N GLY A 506 -6.26 -3.36 -20.23
CA GLY A 506 -5.29 -2.52 -19.55
C GLY A 506 -5.61 -1.03 -19.59
N LEU A 507 -6.86 -0.66 -19.49
CA LEU A 507 -7.33 0.71 -19.45
C LEU A 507 -7.57 1.17 -18.00
N LYS A 508 -7.16 2.39 -17.70
CA LYS A 508 -7.58 3.12 -16.51
C LYS A 508 -9.10 3.40 -16.60
N ASP A 509 -9.76 3.58 -15.45
CA ASP A 509 -11.14 4.08 -15.43
C ASP A 509 -11.24 5.49 -16.05
N GLY A 510 -12.37 5.76 -16.67
CA GLY A 510 -12.63 7.06 -17.31
C GLY A 510 -13.42 6.99 -18.60
N ASP A 511 -13.56 8.13 -19.25
CA ASP A 511 -14.26 8.25 -20.53
C ASP A 511 -13.30 7.97 -21.70
N TYR A 512 -13.79 7.19 -22.65
CA TYR A 512 -13.10 6.87 -23.90
C TYR A 512 -14.01 7.12 -25.09
N TYR A 513 -13.40 7.43 -26.22
CA TYR A 513 -14.08 7.81 -27.46
C TYR A 513 -13.60 6.91 -28.59
N LEU A 514 -14.50 6.09 -29.13
CA LEU A 514 -14.24 5.20 -30.24
C LEU A 514 -14.62 5.89 -31.55
N VAL A 515 -13.67 6.01 -32.46
CA VAL A 515 -13.85 6.60 -33.79
C VAL A 515 -13.71 5.50 -34.81
N GLU A 516 -14.77 5.25 -35.59
CA GLU A 516 -14.67 4.31 -36.71
C GLU A 516 -13.98 5.01 -37.89
N THR A 517 -12.76 4.61 -38.20
CA THR A 517 -11.96 5.18 -39.29
C THR A 517 -12.21 4.45 -40.61
N ASN A 518 -12.52 3.15 -40.55
CA ASN A 518 -12.83 2.36 -41.71
C ASN A 518 -14.00 1.40 -41.41
N PRO A 519 -15.21 1.62 -42.04
CA PRO A 519 -16.33 0.73 -41.84
C PRO A 519 -16.15 -0.60 -42.56
N PRO A 520 -16.88 -1.67 -42.20
CA PRO A 520 -16.93 -2.91 -42.96
C PRO A 520 -17.36 -2.66 -44.42
N SER A 521 -16.89 -3.47 -45.34
CA SER A 521 -17.21 -3.34 -46.76
C SER A 521 -18.72 -3.38 -47.00
N GLY A 522 -19.25 -2.38 -47.71
CA GLY A 522 -20.69 -2.22 -48.00
C GLY A 522 -21.48 -1.48 -46.92
N TYR A 523 -20.84 -0.98 -45.88
CA TYR A 523 -21.48 -0.24 -44.79
C TYR A 523 -21.07 1.23 -44.79
N LYS A 524 -21.94 2.09 -44.24
CA LYS A 524 -21.67 3.51 -44.04
C LYS A 524 -20.84 3.68 -42.76
N ALA A 525 -19.83 4.55 -42.79
CA ALA A 525 -19.08 4.93 -41.60
C ALA A 525 -19.99 5.62 -40.57
N LEU A 526 -19.65 5.47 -39.30
CA LEU A 526 -20.27 6.26 -38.23
C LEU A 526 -19.95 7.73 -38.43
N ARG A 527 -20.97 8.59 -38.23
CA ARG A 527 -20.79 10.03 -38.34
C ARG A 527 -20.17 10.67 -37.10
N GLU A 528 -20.36 10.03 -35.96
CA GLU A 528 -19.95 10.52 -34.66
C GLU A 528 -19.19 9.44 -33.92
N HIS A 529 -18.28 9.84 -33.05
CA HIS A 529 -17.58 8.90 -32.16
C HIS A 529 -18.57 8.27 -31.16
N LYS A 530 -18.24 7.09 -30.69
CA LYS A 530 -18.98 6.42 -29.63
C LYS A 530 -18.28 6.67 -28.31
N LYS A 531 -18.87 7.49 -27.44
CA LYS A 531 -18.42 7.66 -26.07
C LYS A 531 -18.80 6.44 -25.22
N LEU A 532 -17.90 5.97 -24.37
CA LEU A 532 -18.14 4.98 -23.32
C LEU A 532 -17.35 5.33 -22.07
N THR A 533 -17.87 4.95 -20.91
CA THR A 533 -17.19 5.10 -19.62
C THR A 533 -16.72 3.74 -19.18
N VAL A 534 -15.41 3.59 -19.02
CA VAL A 534 -14.77 2.39 -18.49
C VAL A 534 -14.70 2.51 -16.98
N ASP A 535 -15.24 1.54 -16.26
CA ASP A 535 -15.25 1.52 -14.79
C ASP A 535 -15.36 0.07 -14.27
N LYS A 536 -15.61 -0.06 -12.97
CA LYS A 536 -15.83 -1.36 -12.30
C LYS A 536 -17.07 -2.13 -12.73
N ASN A 537 -18.01 -1.49 -13.45
CA ASN A 537 -19.25 -2.11 -13.91
C ASN A 537 -18.97 -2.92 -15.17
N THR A 538 -18.45 -4.10 -15.01
CA THR A 538 -18.04 -4.99 -16.10
C THR A 538 -19.05 -6.13 -16.29
N THR A 539 -19.05 -6.68 -17.49
CA THR A 539 -19.78 -7.90 -17.84
C THR A 539 -18.81 -8.93 -18.44
N ILE A 540 -19.17 -10.20 -18.38
CA ILE A 540 -18.39 -11.24 -19.02
C ILE A 540 -18.47 -11.10 -20.53
N PHE A 541 -17.33 -10.92 -21.16
CA PHE A 541 -17.17 -10.83 -22.60
C PHE A 541 -16.33 -12.01 -23.10
N THR A 542 -16.93 -12.88 -23.90
CA THR A 542 -16.33 -14.13 -24.34
C THR A 542 -15.82 -14.03 -25.77
N VAL A 543 -14.60 -14.52 -25.99
CA VAL A 543 -13.99 -14.73 -27.31
C VAL A 543 -13.61 -16.22 -27.41
N PHE A 544 -13.86 -16.84 -28.57
CA PHE A 544 -13.44 -18.21 -28.83
C PHE A 544 -12.19 -18.20 -29.72
N ALA A 545 -11.09 -18.74 -29.22
CA ALA A 545 -9.82 -18.78 -29.94
C ALA A 545 -9.22 -20.20 -29.92
N ASN A 546 -8.60 -20.62 -31.03
CA ASN A 546 -7.82 -21.85 -31.08
C ASN A 546 -6.42 -21.67 -30.47
N GLU A 547 -5.61 -22.73 -30.44
CA GLU A 547 -4.24 -22.69 -29.90
C GLU A 547 -3.32 -21.71 -30.65
N GLU A 548 -3.61 -21.39 -31.90
CA GLU A 548 -2.89 -20.41 -32.70
C GLU A 548 -3.41 -18.97 -32.49
N GLY A 549 -4.37 -18.76 -31.57
CA GLY A 549 -4.98 -17.47 -31.32
C GLY A 549 -6.01 -17.01 -32.36
N LYS A 550 -6.35 -17.85 -33.34
CA LYS A 550 -7.37 -17.53 -34.33
C LYS A 550 -8.76 -17.58 -33.73
N VAL A 551 -9.52 -16.51 -33.94
CA VAL A 551 -10.87 -16.33 -33.40
C VAL A 551 -11.91 -16.94 -34.33
N ALA A 552 -12.85 -17.68 -33.76
CA ALA A 552 -13.99 -18.25 -34.49
C ALA A 552 -15.27 -17.42 -34.30
N ASP A 553 -16.20 -17.56 -35.24
CA ASP A 553 -17.59 -17.18 -34.99
C ASP A 553 -18.19 -18.11 -33.93
N ILE A 554 -18.93 -17.57 -32.96
CA ILE A 554 -19.59 -18.34 -31.88
C ILE A 554 -20.50 -19.45 -32.43
N GLN A 555 -20.95 -19.34 -33.66
CA GLN A 555 -21.81 -20.30 -34.32
C GLN A 555 -21.09 -21.31 -35.22
N GLN A 556 -19.80 -21.15 -35.46
CA GLN A 556 -18.97 -22.07 -36.26
C GLN A 556 -18.10 -22.95 -35.37
N THR A 557 -18.47 -24.22 -35.25
CA THR A 557 -17.76 -25.21 -34.40
C THR A 557 -16.86 -26.16 -35.21
N ASP A 558 -16.43 -25.78 -36.39
CA ASP A 558 -15.61 -26.63 -37.25
C ASP A 558 -14.13 -26.77 -36.83
N GLY A 559 -13.79 -26.29 -35.60
CA GLY A 559 -12.48 -26.41 -35.00
C GLY A 559 -12.53 -26.59 -33.49
N VAL A 560 -11.39 -26.91 -32.86
CA VAL A 560 -11.25 -26.92 -31.42
C VAL A 560 -10.93 -25.48 -30.96
N TYR A 561 -11.91 -24.80 -30.43
CA TYR A 561 -11.78 -23.45 -29.87
C TYR A 561 -12.00 -23.46 -28.38
N ALA A 562 -11.12 -22.77 -27.64
CA ALA A 562 -11.24 -22.56 -26.21
C ALA A 562 -11.92 -21.22 -25.93
N GLU A 563 -12.80 -21.23 -24.95
CA GLU A 563 -13.45 -20.03 -24.42
C GLU A 563 -12.44 -19.16 -23.68
N LYS A 564 -12.38 -17.87 -24.02
CA LYS A 564 -11.60 -16.85 -23.34
C LYS A 564 -12.55 -15.78 -22.80
N ASN A 565 -12.68 -15.74 -21.48
CA ASN A 565 -13.59 -14.86 -20.77
C ASN A 565 -12.85 -13.67 -20.18
N PHE A 566 -13.37 -12.48 -20.38
CA PHE A 566 -12.86 -11.23 -19.85
C PHE A 566 -13.98 -10.48 -19.13
N SER A 567 -13.69 -9.83 -18.02
CA SER A 567 -14.62 -8.91 -17.34
C SER A 567 -14.40 -7.51 -17.87
N LEU A 568 -15.28 -7.03 -18.78
CA LEU A 568 -15.06 -5.82 -19.55
C LEU A 568 -16.26 -4.88 -19.51
N THR A 569 -16.01 -3.58 -19.73
CA THR A 569 -17.05 -2.64 -20.15
C THR A 569 -17.42 -2.97 -21.60
N THR A 570 -18.68 -3.31 -21.86
CA THR A 570 -19.12 -3.77 -23.19
C THR A 570 -19.84 -2.67 -23.95
N VAL A 571 -19.60 -2.62 -25.26
CA VAL A 571 -20.27 -1.69 -26.18
C VAL A 571 -20.64 -2.38 -27.48
N THR A 572 -21.85 -2.11 -27.97
CA THR A 572 -22.29 -2.55 -29.29
C THR A 572 -22.28 -1.35 -30.24
N VAL A 573 -21.59 -1.52 -31.35
CA VAL A 573 -21.49 -0.52 -32.42
C VAL A 573 -22.13 -1.04 -33.70
N GLN A 574 -23.12 -0.31 -34.23
CA GLN A 574 -23.93 -0.75 -35.35
C GLN A 574 -23.67 0.10 -36.58
N ASN A 575 -23.51 -0.54 -37.75
CA ASN A 575 -23.47 0.16 -39.03
C ASN A 575 -24.68 -0.20 -39.90
N SER A 576 -25.13 0.78 -40.67
CA SER A 576 -26.15 0.59 -41.71
C SER A 576 -25.49 0.30 -43.05
N LYS A 577 -26.11 -0.55 -43.86
CA LYS A 577 -25.65 -0.79 -45.24
C LYS A 577 -25.60 0.52 -46.02
N GLY A 578 -24.61 0.61 -46.89
CA GLY A 578 -24.53 1.70 -47.86
C GLY A 578 -25.79 1.71 -48.76
N ASP A 579 -26.21 2.86 -49.20
CA ASP A 579 -27.21 2.91 -50.26
C ASP A 579 -26.53 2.33 -51.51
N GLU A 580 -27.15 1.31 -52.08
CA GLU A 580 -26.73 0.89 -53.41
C GLU A 580 -26.89 2.08 -54.32
N LEU A 581 -25.81 2.52 -54.95
CA LEU A 581 -25.96 3.46 -56.02
C LEU A 581 -26.90 2.81 -57.06
N PRO A 582 -27.94 3.53 -57.54
CA PRO A 582 -28.82 2.99 -58.56
C PRO A 582 -27.93 2.40 -59.64
N SER A 583 -27.96 1.08 -59.82
CA SER A 583 -27.26 0.48 -60.91
C SER A 583 -27.92 0.92 -62.22
N THR A 584 -27.33 1.93 -62.84
CA THR A 584 -27.72 2.29 -64.20
C THR A 584 -27.28 1.23 -65.23
N GLY A 585 -26.79 0.08 -64.75
CA GLY A 585 -26.33 -1.03 -65.57
C GLY A 585 -27.44 -1.99 -65.93
N ALA A 586 -27.60 -2.27 -67.16
CA ALA A 586 -28.35 -3.27 -67.93
C ALA A 586 -29.86 -3.09 -67.99
N GLU A 587 -30.67 -3.16 -66.94
CA GLU A 587 -32.14 -3.08 -67.08
C GLU A 587 -32.63 -1.66 -67.29
N GLY A 588 -32.18 -0.67 -66.51
CA GLY A 588 -32.56 0.72 -66.65
C GLY A 588 -32.09 1.31 -67.98
N THR A 589 -30.86 0.97 -68.42
CA THR A 589 -30.32 1.38 -69.70
C THR A 589 -31.07 0.71 -70.86
N PHE A 590 -31.41 -0.58 -70.71
CA PHE A 590 -32.22 -1.30 -71.68
C PHE A 590 -33.58 -0.66 -71.89
N TRP A 591 -34.32 -0.34 -70.87
CA TRP A 591 -35.63 0.33 -70.96
C TRP A 591 -35.52 1.75 -71.51
N MET A 592 -34.50 2.53 -71.12
CA MET A 592 -34.31 3.89 -71.70
C MET A 592 -33.93 3.83 -73.17
N ILE A 593 -33.08 2.90 -73.60
CA ILE A 593 -32.75 2.71 -75.02
C ILE A 593 -33.98 2.22 -75.78
N THR A 594 -34.72 1.27 -75.21
CA THR A 594 -35.93 0.73 -75.84
C THR A 594 -37.00 1.81 -76.01
N ILE A 595 -37.34 2.58 -74.99
CA ILE A 595 -38.32 3.69 -75.04
C ILE A 595 -37.81 4.79 -75.98
N GLY A 596 -36.53 5.17 -75.89
CA GLY A 596 -35.90 6.15 -76.73
C GLY A 596 -35.93 5.73 -78.21
N THR A 597 -35.72 4.45 -78.49
CA THR A 597 -35.82 3.92 -79.88
C THR A 597 -37.23 3.92 -80.38
N PHE A 598 -38.24 3.53 -79.59
CA PHE A 598 -39.63 3.61 -79.95
C PHE A 598 -40.11 5.04 -80.20
N LEU A 599 -39.70 6.02 -79.39
CA LEU A 599 -39.99 7.41 -79.59
C LEU A 599 -39.35 7.97 -80.88
N ALA A 600 -38.08 7.60 -81.14
CA ALA A 600 -37.41 8.03 -82.37
C ALA A 600 -38.04 7.43 -83.62
N ILE A 601 -38.44 6.16 -83.58
CA ILE A 601 -39.20 5.53 -84.70
C ILE A 601 -40.57 6.19 -84.84
N GLY A 602 -41.31 6.41 -83.79
CA GLY A 602 -42.60 7.09 -83.80
C GLY A 602 -42.50 8.48 -84.36
N PHE A 603 -41.47 9.23 -83.99
CA PHE A 603 -41.23 10.59 -84.51
C PHE A 603 -40.82 10.56 -86.00
N ALA A 604 -40.01 9.61 -86.42
CA ALA A 604 -39.68 9.44 -87.81
C ALA A 604 -40.91 9.08 -88.68
N ILE A 605 -41.81 8.20 -88.21
CA ILE A 605 -43.05 7.87 -88.84
C ILE A 605 -43.98 9.14 -88.92
N PHE A 606 -44.04 9.87 -87.83
CA PHE A 606 -44.80 11.12 -87.79
C PHE A 606 -44.28 12.14 -88.81
N LEU A 607 -42.97 12.34 -88.90
CA LEU A 607 -42.37 13.26 -89.87
C LEU A 607 -42.63 12.81 -91.33
N ILE A 608 -42.54 11.51 -91.60
CA ILE A 608 -42.78 10.93 -92.94
C ILE A 608 -44.28 11.10 -93.32
N THR A 609 -45.18 10.82 -92.38
CA THR A 609 -46.61 10.98 -92.61
C THR A 609 -47.00 12.42 -92.75
N HIS A 610 -46.45 13.33 -91.92
CA HIS A 610 -46.69 14.79 -92.03
C HIS A 610 -46.18 15.34 -93.40
N LYS A 611 -45.01 14.90 -93.82
CA LYS A 611 -44.46 15.30 -95.13
C LYS A 611 -45.25 14.71 -96.29
N LYS A 612 -45.84 13.51 -96.21
CA LYS A 612 -46.73 12.96 -97.21
C LYS A 612 -48.06 13.69 -97.24
N MET A 613 -48.63 14.12 -96.12
CA MET A 613 -49.88 14.87 -96.10
C MET A 613 -49.71 16.30 -96.61
N SER A 614 -48.54 16.94 -96.40
CA SER A 614 -48.27 18.27 -96.98
C SER A 614 -48.07 18.27 -98.51
N VAL A 615 -47.84 17.13 -99.15
CA VAL A 615 -47.71 16.97 -100.61
C VAL A 615 -49.07 16.71 -101.27
N TYR A 616 -50.17 16.50 -100.56
CA TYR A 616 -51.53 16.30 -101.07
C TYR A 616 -52.46 17.49 -100.87
N THR A 617 -51.90 18.61 -100.33
CA THR A 617 -52.72 19.85 -100.13
C THR A 617 -52.25 21.02 -100.97
N ASP A 618 -51.47 20.77 -102.08
CA ASP A 618 -51.27 21.78 -103.16
C ASP A 618 -51.95 21.32 -104.46
#